data_841c60da10d0d540a2d738e92b81e93f
#
_entry.id   841c60da10d0d540a2d738e92b81e93f
#
_cell.length_a   1.000
_cell.length_b   1.000
_cell.length_c   1.000
_cell.angle_alpha   90.00
_cell.angle_beta   90.00
_cell.angle_gamma   90.00
#
_symmetry.space_group_name_H-M   'P 1'
#
loop_
_entity.id
_entity.type
_entity.pdbx_description
1 polymer ?
#
loop_
_entity_poly.entity_id
_entity_poly.type
_entity_poly.pdbx_seq_one_letter_code
_entity_poly.pdbx_strand_id
1 'polypeptide(L)'
;MTETDAQTDAAAPAETETPTFADLGLSDAVLKALRDVGYETPSAIQAATIPPLLAGRDVVGMAQTGTGKTAAFALPIIDRLDVSRKNPQALVLAPTRELALQVCEAFEKYAAHLRGVHILPVYGGQGYGVQLSALRRGVHVIVGTPGRIMDHLDKGTLDLSELDYLVLDEADEMLKMGFAEDVETILAETPDTKQVALFSATMPAPIRRMSQQYLNDPQEITVKTKTTTSATIAQRYLIVAWQQKMDALTRILEVENFDGMIVFGRTKSVTEEIAEKLRARGYSAAAINGDIAQAQRERTVNQLKSGKLDILVATDVAARGLDVERISHVVNFDIPTDTESYVHRIGRTGRAGRSGDAISFVTPRERWLVAAIEKATRQPLTEMALPSVDEVNVTRLERFDDRITAALGEAERIERFRDIVAHYVRHHDVPEVDVAAALAVVAQGESPLLLEPDPEPARRERPERTDRGDKKNRFESGDRGERAPRRPRDGMSTYRIAVGKRHRVEPRQIVGALANEGGLRRDDFGAIQIRPDFSLVELPADLPRGTLERLADTRISGRLIELRLDTGGPARRRDGDRAGRDDREFRGDRKPRHRSSRDER
;
A
#
# COMPACT_ATOMS: atom_id res chain seq x y z
N MET A 1 -29.15 -20.17 -70.16
CA MET A 1 -28.10 -19.41 -69.49
C MET A 1 -28.56 -19.28 -68.05
N THR A 2 -28.12 -20.19 -67.22
CA THR A 2 -28.47 -20.34 -65.80
C THR A 2 -27.16 -20.25 -65.05
N GLU A 3 -26.95 -19.12 -64.36
CA GLU A 3 -25.84 -18.86 -63.43
C GLU A 3 -26.16 -19.57 -62.12
N THR A 4 -25.25 -20.42 -61.71
CA THR A 4 -25.28 -21.16 -60.45
C THR A 4 -24.46 -20.38 -59.44
N ASP A 5 -25.12 -19.77 -58.46
CA ASP A 5 -24.49 -19.14 -57.28
C ASP A 5 -23.91 -20.22 -56.37
N ALA A 6 -22.60 -20.24 -56.25
CA ALA A 6 -21.87 -21.04 -55.25
C ALA A 6 -21.79 -20.25 -53.94
N GLN A 7 -22.66 -20.58 -52.99
CA GLN A 7 -22.53 -20.15 -51.60
C GLN A 7 -21.33 -20.85 -50.94
N THR A 8 -20.30 -20.05 -50.65
CA THR A 8 -19.17 -20.46 -49.83
C THR A 8 -19.63 -20.43 -48.36
N ASP A 9 -19.77 -21.62 -47.81
CA ASP A 9 -20.05 -21.85 -46.37
C ASP A 9 -18.81 -21.45 -45.59
N ALA A 10 -18.85 -20.27 -44.90
CA ALA A 10 -17.80 -19.82 -44.00
C ALA A 10 -17.96 -20.59 -42.69
N ALA A 11 -17.09 -21.57 -42.46
CA ALA A 11 -16.98 -22.30 -41.20
C ALA A 11 -16.81 -21.29 -40.02
N ALA A 12 -17.71 -21.35 -39.05
CA ALA A 12 -17.63 -20.65 -37.78
C ALA A 12 -16.30 -21.01 -37.08
N PRO A 13 -15.62 -20.07 -36.42
CA PRO A 13 -14.42 -20.39 -35.67
C PRO A 13 -14.77 -21.37 -34.56
N ALA A 14 -14.06 -22.51 -34.50
CA ALA A 14 -14.19 -23.51 -33.45
C ALA A 14 -14.07 -22.83 -32.07
N GLU A 15 -15.09 -22.94 -31.24
CA GLU A 15 -15.05 -22.60 -29.83
C GLU A 15 -13.93 -23.44 -29.20
N THR A 16 -12.83 -22.81 -28.82
CA THR A 16 -11.78 -23.44 -28.02
C THR A 16 -12.39 -23.79 -26.67
N GLU A 17 -12.71 -25.09 -26.50
CA GLU A 17 -13.19 -25.64 -25.22
C GLU A 17 -12.20 -25.24 -24.11
N THR A 18 -12.69 -24.55 -23.08
CA THR A 18 -11.89 -24.22 -21.91
C THR A 18 -11.53 -25.51 -21.18
N PRO A 19 -10.23 -25.80 -20.91
CA PRO A 19 -9.83 -27.03 -20.26
C PRO A 19 -10.50 -27.16 -18.88
N THR A 20 -10.89 -28.35 -18.51
CA THR A 20 -11.38 -28.71 -17.18
C THR A 20 -10.21 -29.14 -16.28
N PHE A 21 -10.41 -29.21 -14.95
CA PHE A 21 -9.39 -29.75 -14.06
C PHE A 21 -9.02 -31.21 -14.34
N ALA A 22 -9.95 -32.01 -14.89
CA ALA A 22 -9.69 -33.39 -15.27
C ALA A 22 -8.68 -33.50 -16.41
N ASP A 23 -8.63 -32.50 -17.29
CA ASP A 23 -7.72 -32.47 -18.44
C ASP A 23 -6.28 -32.09 -18.03
N LEU A 24 -6.07 -31.64 -16.78
CA LEU A 24 -4.76 -31.22 -16.26
C LEU A 24 -3.91 -32.36 -15.70
N GLY A 25 -4.43 -33.60 -15.63
CA GLY A 25 -3.69 -34.78 -15.20
C GLY A 25 -3.63 -35.00 -13.70
N LEU A 26 -4.55 -34.39 -12.94
CA LEU A 26 -4.67 -34.54 -11.48
C LEU A 26 -5.36 -35.89 -11.13
N SER A 27 -4.99 -36.48 -9.97
CA SER A 27 -5.59 -37.72 -9.48
C SER A 27 -7.06 -37.56 -9.07
N ASP A 28 -7.79 -38.67 -9.02
CA ASP A 28 -9.21 -38.71 -8.63
C ASP A 28 -9.45 -38.16 -7.23
N ALA A 29 -8.50 -38.33 -6.29
CA ALA A 29 -8.61 -37.81 -4.93
C ALA A 29 -8.59 -36.28 -4.90
N VAL A 30 -7.69 -35.67 -5.68
CA VAL A 30 -7.57 -34.22 -5.80
C VAL A 30 -8.78 -33.65 -6.56
N LEU A 31 -9.20 -34.31 -7.64
CA LEU A 31 -10.40 -33.90 -8.41
C LEU A 31 -11.67 -33.95 -7.56
N LYS A 32 -11.77 -34.92 -6.65
CA LYS A 32 -12.90 -35.00 -5.71
C LYS A 32 -12.88 -33.84 -4.71
N ALA A 33 -11.71 -33.50 -4.17
CA ALA A 33 -11.57 -32.37 -3.26
C ALA A 33 -11.93 -31.04 -3.96
N LEU A 34 -11.55 -30.87 -5.22
CA LEU A 34 -11.92 -29.68 -6.02
C LEU A 34 -13.43 -29.54 -6.21
N ARG A 35 -14.13 -30.66 -6.47
CA ARG A 35 -15.61 -30.66 -6.54
C ARG A 35 -16.26 -30.26 -5.22
N ASP A 36 -15.74 -30.75 -4.10
CA ASP A 36 -16.25 -30.42 -2.77
C ASP A 36 -16.05 -28.93 -2.41
N VAL A 37 -14.99 -28.31 -2.95
CA VAL A 37 -14.72 -26.87 -2.80
C VAL A 37 -15.52 -26.01 -3.79
N GLY A 38 -16.16 -26.64 -4.81
CA GLY A 38 -16.95 -25.94 -5.83
C GLY A 38 -16.12 -25.37 -6.99
N TYR A 39 -14.95 -25.95 -7.26
CA TYR A 39 -14.11 -25.56 -8.40
C TYR A 39 -14.53 -26.37 -9.64
N GLU A 40 -15.04 -25.67 -10.66
CA GLU A 40 -15.51 -26.28 -11.91
C GLU A 40 -14.45 -26.19 -13.02
N THR A 41 -13.91 -25.00 -13.25
CA THR A 41 -12.95 -24.73 -14.32
C THR A 41 -11.67 -24.10 -13.76
N PRO A 42 -10.48 -24.49 -14.29
CA PRO A 42 -9.23 -23.89 -13.87
C PRO A 42 -9.11 -22.44 -14.37
N SER A 43 -8.56 -21.59 -13.53
CA SER A 43 -8.16 -20.25 -13.97
C SER A 43 -6.98 -20.31 -14.94
N ALA A 44 -6.73 -19.22 -15.68
CA ALA A 44 -5.66 -19.19 -16.68
C ALA A 44 -4.27 -19.52 -16.10
N ILE A 45 -3.97 -19.09 -14.87
CA ILE A 45 -2.71 -19.43 -14.21
C ILE A 45 -2.67 -20.91 -13.82
N GLN A 46 -3.76 -21.47 -13.32
CA GLN A 46 -3.86 -22.89 -12.97
C GLN A 46 -3.70 -23.78 -14.21
N ALA A 47 -4.44 -23.51 -15.27
CA ALA A 47 -4.35 -24.27 -16.51
C ALA A 47 -2.93 -24.27 -17.12
N ALA A 48 -2.22 -23.15 -17.00
CA ALA A 48 -0.88 -23.01 -17.55
C ALA A 48 0.24 -23.58 -16.65
N THR A 49 0.06 -23.58 -15.30
CA THR A 49 1.15 -23.96 -14.37
C THR A 49 1.03 -25.39 -13.84
N ILE A 50 -0.18 -25.95 -13.71
CA ILE A 50 -0.37 -27.30 -13.15
C ILE A 50 0.32 -28.37 -14.01
N PRO A 51 0.16 -28.44 -15.36
CA PRO A 51 0.80 -29.47 -16.16
C PRO A 51 2.32 -29.47 -16.10
N PRO A 52 3.05 -28.34 -16.27
CA PRO A 52 4.50 -28.35 -16.13
C PRO A 52 4.98 -28.70 -14.71
N LEU A 53 4.26 -28.31 -13.66
CA LEU A 53 4.59 -28.71 -12.28
C LEU A 53 4.40 -30.22 -12.08
N LEU A 54 3.34 -30.82 -12.61
CA LEU A 54 3.16 -32.28 -12.61
C LEU A 54 4.23 -33.02 -13.43
N ALA A 55 4.75 -32.40 -14.49
CA ALA A 55 5.86 -32.93 -15.29
C ALA A 55 7.25 -32.77 -14.62
N GLY A 56 7.32 -32.19 -13.40
CA GLY A 56 8.58 -31.99 -12.64
C GLY A 56 9.41 -30.81 -13.10
N ARG A 57 8.86 -29.87 -13.87
CA ARG A 57 9.58 -28.67 -14.34
C ARG A 57 9.45 -27.52 -13.33
N ASP A 58 10.50 -26.74 -13.22
CA ASP A 58 10.44 -25.48 -12.48
C ASP A 58 9.55 -24.46 -13.20
N VAL A 59 8.88 -23.62 -12.42
CA VAL A 59 7.92 -22.65 -12.96
C VAL A 59 8.14 -21.26 -12.36
N VAL A 60 8.09 -20.26 -13.21
CA VAL A 60 7.94 -18.85 -12.81
C VAL A 60 6.56 -18.38 -13.24
N GLY A 61 5.65 -18.23 -12.28
CA GLY A 61 4.27 -17.79 -12.50
C GLY A 61 4.07 -16.33 -12.20
N MET A 62 3.87 -15.50 -13.22
CA MET A 62 3.54 -14.08 -13.04
C MET A 62 2.02 -13.88 -13.14
N ALA A 63 1.39 -13.64 -12.01
CA ALA A 63 -0.04 -13.39 -11.91
C ALA A 63 -0.38 -12.55 -10.66
N GLN A 64 -1.44 -11.77 -10.75
CA GLN A 64 -1.91 -10.96 -9.64
C GLN A 64 -2.50 -11.78 -8.50
N THR A 65 -2.66 -11.17 -7.31
CA THR A 65 -3.42 -11.74 -6.19
C THR A 65 -4.87 -12.01 -6.59
N GLY A 66 -5.42 -13.13 -6.10
CA GLY A 66 -6.81 -13.51 -6.40
C GLY A 66 -7.01 -14.27 -7.73
N THR A 67 -5.94 -14.57 -8.48
CA THR A 67 -6.02 -15.34 -9.73
C THR A 67 -6.03 -16.86 -9.54
N GLY A 68 -5.93 -17.34 -8.28
CA GLY A 68 -5.90 -18.78 -7.97
C GLY A 68 -4.51 -19.40 -7.94
N LYS A 69 -3.44 -18.60 -7.69
CA LYS A 69 -2.05 -19.08 -7.59
C LYS A 69 -1.87 -20.20 -6.56
N THR A 70 -2.54 -20.11 -5.42
CA THR A 70 -2.43 -21.12 -4.37
C THR A 70 -2.80 -22.52 -4.86
N ALA A 71 -3.92 -22.67 -5.55
CA ALA A 71 -4.30 -23.94 -6.14
C ALA A 71 -3.34 -24.37 -7.26
N ALA A 72 -2.79 -23.41 -8.01
CA ALA A 72 -1.86 -23.70 -9.11
C ALA A 72 -0.59 -24.45 -8.66
N PHE A 73 -0.07 -24.19 -7.46
CA PHE A 73 1.05 -24.95 -6.90
C PHE A 73 0.64 -26.03 -5.89
N ALA A 74 -0.42 -25.82 -5.12
CA ALA A 74 -0.80 -26.77 -4.08
C ALA A 74 -1.33 -28.08 -4.66
N LEU A 75 -2.13 -28.03 -5.74
CA LEU A 75 -2.72 -29.23 -6.35
C LEU A 75 -1.67 -30.21 -6.87
N PRO A 76 -0.67 -29.82 -7.70
CA PRO A 76 0.37 -30.73 -8.16
C PRO A 76 1.27 -31.24 -7.02
N ILE A 77 1.53 -30.44 -5.99
CA ILE A 77 2.29 -30.89 -4.81
C ILE A 77 1.51 -32.00 -4.08
N ILE A 78 0.24 -31.76 -3.75
CA ILE A 78 -0.63 -32.71 -3.04
C ILE A 78 -0.76 -34.01 -3.84
N ASP A 79 -0.88 -33.91 -5.15
CA ASP A 79 -1.04 -35.07 -6.05
C ASP A 79 0.16 -36.02 -6.02
N ARG A 80 1.34 -35.50 -5.73
CA ARG A 80 2.63 -36.23 -5.73
C ARG A 80 3.19 -36.52 -4.34
N LEU A 81 2.50 -36.15 -3.25
CA LEU A 81 2.94 -36.42 -1.88
C LEU A 81 2.96 -37.92 -1.57
N ASP A 82 4.07 -38.38 -1.00
CA ASP A 82 4.17 -39.72 -0.40
C ASP A 82 3.84 -39.63 1.11
N VAL A 83 2.63 -40.05 1.47
CA VAL A 83 2.15 -40.02 2.86
C VAL A 83 2.86 -41.03 3.80
N SER A 84 3.70 -41.92 3.26
CA SER A 84 4.49 -42.87 4.05
C SER A 84 5.76 -42.23 4.63
N ARG A 85 6.28 -41.19 4.00
CA ARG A 85 7.44 -40.40 4.46
C ARG A 85 7.03 -39.47 5.60
N LYS A 86 7.88 -39.33 6.60
CA LYS A 86 7.62 -38.44 7.75
C LYS A 86 8.37 -37.12 7.69
N ASN A 87 9.27 -36.97 6.71
CA ASN A 87 10.07 -35.77 6.52
C ASN A 87 9.32 -34.76 5.64
N PRO A 88 9.60 -33.46 5.79
CA PRO A 88 9.02 -32.45 4.93
C PRO A 88 9.37 -32.70 3.44
N GLN A 89 8.36 -32.79 2.61
CA GLN A 89 8.50 -32.96 1.16
C GLN A 89 8.26 -31.64 0.43
N ALA A 90 7.46 -30.75 1.00
CA ALA A 90 7.19 -29.45 0.43
C ALA A 90 7.38 -28.32 1.44
N LEU A 91 8.03 -27.25 1.01
CA LEU A 91 8.15 -25.98 1.71
C LEU A 91 7.54 -24.87 0.86
N VAL A 92 6.59 -24.14 1.44
CA VAL A 92 6.03 -22.93 0.84
C VAL A 92 6.44 -21.73 1.70
N LEU A 93 7.15 -20.78 1.10
CA LEU A 93 7.50 -19.51 1.74
C LEU A 93 6.48 -18.44 1.38
N ALA A 94 5.96 -17.77 2.38
CA ALA A 94 4.99 -16.69 2.26
C ALA A 94 5.48 -15.45 3.04
N PRO A 95 5.22 -14.20 2.54
CA PRO A 95 5.72 -12.99 3.18
C PRO A 95 5.09 -12.72 4.56
N THR A 96 3.88 -13.19 4.80
CA THR A 96 3.13 -12.91 6.02
C THR A 96 2.55 -14.16 6.64
N ARG A 97 2.30 -14.08 7.95
CA ARG A 97 1.69 -15.16 8.76
C ARG A 97 0.29 -15.49 8.28
N GLU A 98 -0.47 -14.46 7.94
CA GLU A 98 -1.84 -14.57 7.46
C GLU A 98 -1.90 -15.33 6.13
N LEU A 99 -1.00 -15.02 5.21
CA LEU A 99 -0.91 -15.73 3.94
C LEU A 99 -0.46 -17.18 4.18
N ALA A 100 0.52 -17.42 5.05
CA ALA A 100 0.95 -18.77 5.40
C ALA A 100 -0.22 -19.61 5.95
N LEU A 101 -1.07 -19.04 6.81
CA LEU A 101 -2.27 -19.72 7.31
C LEU A 101 -3.29 -20.00 6.21
N GLN A 102 -3.57 -19.04 5.32
CA GLN A 102 -4.48 -19.22 4.19
C GLN A 102 -4.00 -20.32 3.24
N VAL A 103 -2.70 -20.35 2.97
CA VAL A 103 -2.10 -21.41 2.16
C VAL A 103 -2.23 -22.76 2.85
N CYS A 104 -1.98 -22.86 4.17
CA CYS A 104 -2.23 -24.09 4.92
C CYS A 104 -3.69 -24.56 4.83
N GLU A 105 -4.64 -23.67 5.08
CA GLU A 105 -6.07 -23.96 4.98
C GLU A 105 -6.46 -24.44 3.55
N ALA A 106 -5.84 -23.86 2.52
CA ALA A 106 -6.05 -24.28 1.15
C ALA A 106 -5.50 -25.70 0.91
N PHE A 107 -4.28 -26.00 1.35
CA PHE A 107 -3.70 -27.36 1.30
C PHE A 107 -4.57 -28.37 2.05
N GLU A 108 -5.06 -28.06 3.24
CA GLU A 108 -5.95 -28.93 4.02
C GLU A 108 -7.24 -29.24 3.25
N LYS A 109 -7.87 -28.22 2.63
CA LYS A 109 -9.07 -28.41 1.80
C LYS A 109 -8.79 -29.29 0.58
N TYR A 110 -7.68 -29.06 -0.13
CA TYR A 110 -7.34 -29.84 -1.33
C TYR A 110 -6.88 -31.26 -1.00
N ALA A 111 -6.32 -31.49 0.20
CA ALA A 111 -5.90 -32.80 0.67
C ALA A 111 -7.01 -33.59 1.40
N ALA A 112 -8.25 -33.09 1.45
CA ALA A 112 -9.34 -33.66 2.26
C ALA A 112 -9.62 -35.15 1.97
N HIS A 113 -9.33 -35.64 0.76
CA HIS A 113 -9.48 -37.04 0.37
C HIS A 113 -8.19 -37.88 0.41
N LEU A 114 -7.06 -37.27 0.83
CA LEU A 114 -5.78 -37.95 1.06
C LEU A 114 -5.58 -38.14 2.57
N ARG A 115 -5.76 -39.39 3.04
CA ARG A 115 -5.61 -39.71 4.48
C ARG A 115 -4.13 -39.67 4.88
N GLY A 116 -3.85 -39.05 6.02
CA GLY A 116 -2.51 -39.06 6.62
C GLY A 116 -1.61 -37.89 6.20
N VAL A 117 -2.07 -36.96 5.38
CA VAL A 117 -1.33 -35.74 5.07
C VAL A 117 -1.30 -34.82 6.30
N HIS A 118 -0.09 -34.35 6.65
CA HIS A 118 0.15 -33.43 7.74
C HIS A 118 0.75 -32.13 7.18
N ILE A 119 0.07 -31.01 7.41
CA ILE A 119 0.46 -29.68 6.98
C ILE A 119 0.74 -28.83 8.22
N LEU A 120 1.86 -28.12 8.24
CA LEU A 120 2.27 -27.31 9.39
C LEU A 120 2.52 -25.86 9.01
N PRO A 121 1.79 -24.91 9.60
CA PRO A 121 2.14 -23.50 9.51
C PRO A 121 3.30 -23.16 10.47
N VAL A 122 4.36 -22.54 9.92
CA VAL A 122 5.59 -22.16 10.64
C VAL A 122 5.83 -20.66 10.52
N TYR A 123 5.40 -19.90 11.52
CA TYR A 123 5.54 -18.44 11.51
C TYR A 123 5.86 -17.88 12.91
N GLY A 124 6.40 -16.67 12.96
CA GLY A 124 6.74 -16.02 14.22
C GLY A 124 5.49 -15.58 15.02
N GLY A 125 5.59 -15.54 16.36
CA GLY A 125 4.50 -15.15 17.27
C GLY A 125 3.59 -16.29 17.72
N GLN A 126 3.65 -17.46 17.10
CA GLN A 126 3.09 -18.70 17.63
C GLN A 126 4.06 -19.33 18.64
N GLY A 127 3.55 -20.05 19.64
CA GLY A 127 4.36 -20.76 20.62
C GLY A 127 5.29 -21.78 19.94
N TYR A 128 6.60 -21.64 20.17
CA TYR A 128 7.64 -22.48 19.56
C TYR A 128 7.42 -23.99 19.84
N GLY A 129 6.96 -24.32 21.05
CA GLY A 129 6.69 -25.70 21.46
C GLY A 129 5.63 -26.42 20.61
N VAL A 130 4.65 -25.71 20.09
CA VAL A 130 3.61 -26.27 19.21
C VAL A 130 4.22 -26.71 17.89
N GLN A 131 5.07 -25.86 17.30
CA GLN A 131 5.77 -26.15 16.04
C GLN A 131 6.75 -27.32 16.23
N LEU A 132 7.56 -27.33 17.30
CA LEU A 132 8.45 -28.43 17.62
C LEU A 132 7.74 -29.77 17.81
N SER A 133 6.60 -29.78 18.51
CA SER A 133 5.81 -30.98 18.70
C SER A 133 5.26 -31.55 17.38
N ALA A 134 4.84 -30.67 16.47
CA ALA A 134 4.36 -31.08 15.16
C ALA A 134 5.51 -31.62 14.28
N LEU A 135 6.64 -30.93 14.22
CA LEU A 135 7.82 -31.39 13.47
C LEU A 135 8.31 -32.76 13.92
N ARG A 136 8.35 -33.01 15.23
CA ARG A 136 8.74 -34.34 15.78
C ARG A 136 7.78 -35.47 15.42
N ARG A 137 6.49 -35.18 15.23
CA ARG A 137 5.49 -36.17 14.81
C ARG A 137 5.59 -36.55 13.33
N GLY A 138 6.24 -35.69 12.55
CA GLY A 138 6.34 -35.79 11.10
C GLY A 138 5.31 -34.92 10.40
N VAL A 139 5.77 -34.17 9.40
CA VAL A 139 4.97 -33.27 8.56
C VAL A 139 5.38 -33.44 7.12
N HIS A 140 4.43 -33.34 6.18
CA HIS A 140 4.68 -33.51 4.75
C HIS A 140 4.85 -32.15 4.07
N VAL A 141 4.05 -31.16 4.46
CA VAL A 141 4.07 -29.82 3.91
C VAL A 141 4.28 -28.80 5.01
N ILE A 142 5.25 -27.93 4.83
CA ILE A 142 5.50 -26.77 5.70
C ILE A 142 5.15 -25.52 4.91
N VAL A 143 4.35 -24.65 5.51
CA VAL A 143 4.08 -23.31 4.99
C VAL A 143 4.55 -22.29 6.00
N GLY A 144 5.53 -21.46 5.64
CA GLY A 144 6.14 -20.61 6.64
C GLY A 144 6.56 -19.22 6.14
N THR A 145 6.87 -18.36 7.14
CA THR A 145 7.53 -17.08 6.86
C THR A 145 9.05 -17.25 6.94
N PRO A 146 9.84 -16.60 6.04
CA PRO A 146 11.28 -16.83 5.94
C PRO A 146 12.00 -16.77 7.28
N GLY A 147 11.89 -15.69 8.05
CA GLY A 147 12.61 -15.54 9.30
C GLY A 147 12.29 -16.60 10.38
N ARG A 148 11.09 -17.25 10.39
CA ARG A 148 10.82 -18.34 11.31
C ARG A 148 11.35 -19.69 10.81
N ILE A 149 11.39 -19.88 9.51
CA ILE A 149 12.06 -21.05 8.89
C ILE A 149 13.55 -20.98 9.20
N MET A 150 14.19 -19.82 9.00
CA MET A 150 15.60 -19.60 9.39
C MET A 150 15.86 -19.92 10.88
N ASP A 151 15.00 -19.43 11.79
CA ASP A 151 15.11 -19.70 13.23
C ASP A 151 15.07 -21.23 13.56
N HIS A 152 14.31 -22.00 12.80
CA HIS A 152 14.26 -23.46 12.93
C HIS A 152 15.47 -24.16 12.31
N LEU A 153 15.98 -23.67 11.18
CA LEU A 153 17.22 -24.16 10.53
C LEU A 153 18.44 -23.92 11.43
N ASP A 154 18.63 -22.69 11.91
CA ASP A 154 19.71 -22.29 12.81
C ASP A 154 19.77 -23.14 14.08
N LYS A 155 18.61 -23.55 14.59
CA LYS A 155 18.49 -24.40 15.78
C LYS A 155 18.54 -25.90 15.48
N GLY A 156 18.69 -26.30 14.22
CA GLY A 156 18.68 -27.72 13.81
C GLY A 156 17.39 -28.45 14.15
N THR A 157 16.26 -27.75 14.24
CA THR A 157 14.94 -28.31 14.59
C THR A 157 14.07 -28.59 13.38
N LEU A 158 14.49 -28.16 12.23
CA LEU A 158 13.91 -28.43 10.92
C LEU A 158 14.99 -28.97 9.99
N ASP A 159 14.73 -30.11 9.38
CA ASP A 159 15.59 -30.74 8.36
C ASP A 159 14.87 -30.66 7.01
N LEU A 160 15.51 -30.03 6.04
CA LEU A 160 15.02 -29.88 4.66
C LEU A 160 15.85 -30.67 3.66
N SER A 161 16.73 -31.57 4.10
CA SER A 161 17.65 -32.34 3.25
C SER A 161 16.95 -33.31 2.28
N GLU A 162 15.67 -33.65 2.55
CA GLU A 162 14.86 -34.51 1.70
C GLU A 162 13.69 -33.77 1.02
N LEU A 163 13.81 -32.45 0.86
CA LEU A 163 12.78 -31.61 0.27
C LEU A 163 12.65 -31.86 -1.23
N ASP A 164 11.43 -32.17 -1.70
CA ASP A 164 11.12 -32.38 -3.13
C ASP A 164 10.61 -31.10 -3.81
N TYR A 165 9.89 -30.22 -3.06
CA TYR A 165 9.23 -29.03 -3.60
C TYR A 165 9.50 -27.79 -2.77
N LEU A 166 9.88 -26.70 -3.44
CA LEU A 166 9.98 -25.39 -2.81
C LEU A 166 9.17 -24.37 -3.59
N VAL A 167 8.27 -23.66 -2.89
CA VAL A 167 7.43 -22.61 -3.46
C VAL A 167 7.74 -21.27 -2.82
N LEU A 168 7.93 -20.26 -3.66
CA LEU A 168 7.98 -18.85 -3.23
C LEU A 168 6.67 -18.18 -3.65
N ASP A 169 5.77 -17.91 -2.71
CA ASP A 169 4.52 -17.20 -2.99
C ASP A 169 4.64 -15.72 -2.61
N GLU A 170 4.16 -14.83 -3.48
CA GLU A 170 4.35 -13.37 -3.37
C GLU A 170 5.83 -12.99 -3.18
N ALA A 171 6.72 -13.53 -4.04
CA ALA A 171 8.16 -13.35 -3.92
C ALA A 171 8.60 -11.87 -3.92
N ASP A 172 7.97 -11.02 -4.73
CA ASP A 172 8.20 -9.57 -4.76
C ASP A 172 7.86 -8.89 -3.42
N GLU A 173 6.86 -9.38 -2.72
CA GLU A 173 6.50 -8.87 -1.39
C GLU A 173 7.52 -9.30 -0.32
N MET A 174 8.02 -10.54 -0.39
CA MET A 174 9.11 -10.99 0.51
C MET A 174 10.34 -10.10 0.37
N LEU A 175 10.71 -9.71 -0.85
CA LEU A 175 11.82 -8.78 -1.08
C LEU A 175 11.56 -7.39 -0.50
N LYS A 176 10.35 -6.84 -0.72
CA LYS A 176 9.97 -5.52 -0.16
C LYS A 176 9.98 -5.51 1.36
N MET A 177 9.74 -6.65 2.00
CA MET A 177 9.80 -6.84 3.45
C MET A 177 11.22 -7.09 3.98
N GLY A 178 12.23 -7.20 3.10
CA GLY A 178 13.62 -7.39 3.48
C GLY A 178 14.05 -8.84 3.68
N PHE A 179 13.25 -9.82 3.26
CA PHE A 179 13.54 -11.25 3.40
C PHE A 179 14.41 -11.84 2.27
N ALA A 180 15.05 -10.99 1.45
CA ALA A 180 15.84 -11.47 0.31
C ALA A 180 16.95 -12.45 0.75
N GLU A 181 17.73 -12.07 1.74
CA GLU A 181 18.85 -12.88 2.27
C GLU A 181 18.36 -14.17 2.93
N ASP A 182 17.27 -14.10 3.72
CA ASP A 182 16.67 -15.27 4.34
C ASP A 182 16.19 -16.29 3.28
N VAL A 183 15.53 -15.82 2.22
CA VAL A 183 15.03 -16.67 1.12
C VAL A 183 16.19 -17.30 0.35
N GLU A 184 17.23 -16.54 0.03
CA GLU A 184 18.43 -17.06 -0.66
C GLU A 184 19.13 -18.11 0.19
N THR A 185 19.25 -17.91 1.51
CA THR A 185 19.84 -18.89 2.43
C THR A 185 19.00 -20.17 2.49
N ILE A 186 17.67 -20.07 2.59
CA ILE A 186 16.79 -21.25 2.58
C ILE A 186 16.92 -22.02 1.27
N LEU A 187 16.98 -21.31 0.13
CA LEU A 187 17.15 -21.95 -1.18
C LEU A 187 18.49 -22.70 -1.28
N ALA A 188 19.55 -22.16 -0.69
CA ALA A 188 20.89 -22.78 -0.68
C ALA A 188 20.97 -23.99 0.28
N GLU A 189 20.19 -24.02 1.36
CA GLU A 189 20.13 -25.09 2.36
C GLU A 189 19.27 -26.29 1.92
N THR A 190 18.59 -26.20 0.78
CA THR A 190 17.71 -27.24 0.26
C THR A 190 18.34 -27.99 -0.93
N PRO A 191 18.00 -29.28 -1.17
CA PRO A 191 18.62 -30.09 -2.21
C PRO A 191 18.56 -29.45 -3.61
N ASP A 192 19.60 -29.60 -4.42
CA ASP A 192 19.64 -29.11 -5.82
C ASP A 192 18.60 -29.83 -6.72
N THR A 193 18.16 -31.03 -6.30
CA THR A 193 17.17 -31.83 -7.03
C THR A 193 15.72 -31.41 -6.80
N LYS A 194 15.47 -30.48 -5.87
CA LYS A 194 14.14 -29.98 -5.60
C LYS A 194 13.54 -29.28 -6.81
N GLN A 195 12.23 -29.41 -6.98
CA GLN A 195 11.46 -28.62 -7.93
C GLN A 195 11.12 -27.26 -7.30
N VAL A 196 11.34 -26.15 -8.03
CA VAL A 196 11.06 -24.81 -7.54
C VAL A 196 9.94 -24.16 -8.33
N ALA A 197 8.96 -23.58 -7.61
CA ALA A 197 7.91 -22.77 -8.19
C ALA A 197 7.93 -21.36 -7.59
N LEU A 198 8.15 -20.34 -8.41
CA LEU A 198 8.19 -18.94 -8.00
C LEU A 198 6.95 -18.22 -8.51
N PHE A 199 6.11 -17.74 -7.59
CA PHE A 199 4.94 -16.93 -7.90
C PHE A 199 5.14 -15.50 -7.45
N SER A 200 4.89 -14.55 -8.35
CA SER A 200 5.04 -13.11 -8.10
C SER A 200 4.04 -12.31 -8.94
N ALA A 201 3.66 -11.13 -8.45
CA ALA A 201 2.89 -10.18 -9.25
C ALA A 201 3.80 -9.38 -10.20
N THR A 202 5.05 -9.16 -9.81
CA THR A 202 6.05 -8.39 -10.55
C THR A 202 7.37 -9.13 -10.67
N MET A 203 8.21 -8.76 -11.65
CA MET A 203 9.53 -9.36 -11.88
C MET A 203 10.65 -8.29 -11.79
N PRO A 204 10.91 -7.71 -10.61
CA PRO A 204 12.03 -6.80 -10.43
C PRO A 204 13.37 -7.53 -10.60
N ALA A 205 14.45 -6.77 -10.83
CA ALA A 205 15.76 -7.34 -11.08
C ALA A 205 16.29 -8.33 -10.02
N PRO A 206 16.02 -8.15 -8.71
CA PRO A 206 16.40 -9.15 -7.71
C PRO A 206 15.66 -10.50 -7.87
N ILE A 207 14.35 -10.49 -8.14
CA ILE A 207 13.57 -11.73 -8.38
C ILE A 207 14.09 -12.44 -9.63
N ARG A 208 14.37 -11.70 -10.69
CA ARG A 208 14.93 -12.28 -11.92
C ARG A 208 16.29 -12.94 -11.66
N ARG A 209 17.16 -12.33 -10.86
CA ARG A 209 18.45 -12.93 -10.47
C ARG A 209 18.24 -14.21 -9.65
N MET A 210 17.36 -14.17 -8.66
CA MET A 210 17.01 -15.34 -7.85
C MET A 210 16.48 -16.48 -8.71
N SER A 211 15.58 -16.20 -9.65
CA SER A 211 15.07 -17.19 -10.60
C SER A 211 16.19 -17.80 -11.44
N GLN A 212 17.11 -16.98 -11.97
CA GLN A 212 18.23 -17.46 -12.78
C GLN A 212 19.26 -18.28 -11.99
N GLN A 213 19.40 -18.03 -10.70
CA GLN A 213 20.38 -18.69 -9.84
C GLN A 213 19.88 -20.03 -9.28
N TYR A 214 18.59 -20.12 -8.92
CA TYR A 214 18.06 -21.24 -8.14
C TYR A 214 17.02 -22.11 -8.87
N LEU A 215 16.55 -21.71 -10.07
CA LEU A 215 15.63 -22.50 -10.85
C LEU A 215 16.32 -23.12 -12.08
N ASN A 216 15.98 -24.37 -12.39
CA ASN A 216 16.51 -25.12 -13.53
C ASN A 216 15.59 -25.01 -14.74
N ASP A 217 16.01 -24.29 -15.78
CA ASP A 217 15.26 -24.09 -17.03
C ASP A 217 13.75 -23.86 -16.78
N PRO A 218 13.38 -22.85 -15.99
CA PRO A 218 12.01 -22.66 -15.55
C PRO A 218 11.09 -22.30 -16.72
N GLN A 219 9.87 -22.83 -16.71
CA GLN A 219 8.84 -22.35 -17.60
C GLN A 219 8.30 -21.02 -17.10
N GLU A 220 8.56 -19.94 -17.84
CA GLU A 220 8.01 -18.63 -17.53
C GLU A 220 6.58 -18.51 -18.05
N ILE A 221 5.63 -18.33 -17.13
CA ILE A 221 4.20 -18.22 -17.40
C ILE A 221 3.72 -16.86 -16.96
N THR A 222 3.27 -16.04 -17.90
CA THR A 222 2.71 -14.73 -17.62
C THR A 222 1.24 -14.69 -17.97
N VAL A 223 0.40 -14.61 -16.96
CA VAL A 223 -1.03 -14.39 -17.15
C VAL A 223 -1.30 -12.88 -17.11
N LYS A 224 -1.47 -12.30 -18.29
CA LYS A 224 -1.88 -10.92 -18.44
C LYS A 224 -3.39 -10.85 -18.21
N THR A 225 -3.81 -10.45 -17.03
CA THR A 225 -5.20 -10.05 -16.82
C THR A 225 -5.45 -8.78 -17.63
N LYS A 226 -6.49 -8.76 -18.45
CA LYS A 226 -6.85 -7.59 -19.32
C LYS A 226 -7.08 -6.32 -18.51
N THR A 227 -7.37 -6.43 -17.22
CA THR A 227 -7.57 -5.35 -16.25
C THR A 227 -6.73 -5.59 -14.99
N THR A 228 -5.90 -4.63 -14.62
CA THR A 228 -4.99 -4.69 -13.45
C THR A 228 -5.74 -4.60 -12.12
N THR A 229 -6.99 -4.21 -12.15
CA THR A 229 -7.92 -4.15 -10.99
C THR A 229 -9.22 -4.84 -11.35
N SER A 230 -9.89 -5.45 -10.36
CA SER A 230 -11.20 -6.03 -10.58
C SER A 230 -12.15 -4.95 -11.13
N ALA A 231 -12.80 -5.22 -12.25
CA ALA A 231 -13.83 -4.34 -12.81
C ALA A 231 -15.00 -4.11 -11.84
N THR A 232 -15.05 -4.86 -10.75
CA THR A 232 -16.06 -4.80 -9.70
C THR A 232 -15.76 -3.76 -8.60
N ILE A 233 -14.57 -3.10 -8.64
CA ILE A 233 -14.18 -2.10 -7.64
C ILE A 233 -14.39 -0.70 -8.21
N ALA A 234 -15.35 0.05 -7.64
CA ALA A 234 -15.51 1.48 -7.90
C ALA A 234 -14.37 2.26 -7.25
N GLN A 235 -13.64 3.05 -8.03
CA GLN A 235 -12.47 3.78 -7.54
C GLN A 235 -12.75 5.27 -7.54
N ARG A 236 -12.73 5.87 -6.35
CA ARG A 236 -13.03 7.29 -6.13
C ARG A 236 -11.86 7.98 -5.43
N TYR A 237 -11.67 9.27 -5.65
CA TYR A 237 -10.72 10.06 -4.89
C TYR A 237 -11.29 11.40 -4.48
N LEU A 238 -10.80 11.92 -3.36
CA LEU A 238 -11.16 13.20 -2.79
C LEU A 238 -9.93 14.07 -2.62
N ILE A 239 -9.96 15.31 -3.14
CA ILE A 239 -8.89 16.29 -2.90
C ILE A 239 -9.14 16.99 -1.58
N VAL A 240 -8.27 16.74 -0.59
CA VAL A 240 -8.44 17.21 0.77
C VAL A 240 -7.10 17.66 1.38
N ALA A 241 -7.10 18.75 2.15
CA ALA A 241 -5.92 19.14 2.91
C ALA A 241 -5.66 18.16 4.05
N TRP A 242 -4.39 17.99 4.43
CA TRP A 242 -4.00 17.04 5.49
C TRP A 242 -4.81 17.20 6.77
N GLN A 243 -5.00 18.44 7.23
CA GLN A 243 -5.72 18.76 8.46
C GLN A 243 -7.20 18.40 8.41
N GLN A 244 -7.77 18.31 7.22
CA GLN A 244 -9.19 18.02 6.99
C GLN A 244 -9.48 16.54 6.72
N LYS A 245 -8.44 15.69 6.59
CA LYS A 245 -8.62 14.26 6.26
C LYS A 245 -9.50 13.52 7.28
N MET A 246 -9.36 13.85 8.59
CA MET A 246 -10.15 13.18 9.62
C MET A 246 -11.62 13.59 9.59
N ASP A 247 -11.91 14.86 9.33
CA ASP A 247 -13.27 15.36 9.12
C ASP A 247 -13.89 14.74 7.88
N ALA A 248 -13.13 14.71 6.77
CA ALA A 248 -13.56 14.05 5.54
C ALA A 248 -13.89 12.56 5.75
N LEU A 249 -13.04 11.83 6.49
CA LEU A 249 -13.31 10.42 6.82
C LEU A 249 -14.61 10.28 7.62
N THR A 250 -14.82 11.13 8.61
CA THR A 250 -16.02 11.07 9.46
C THR A 250 -17.29 11.33 8.63
N ARG A 251 -17.29 12.35 7.75
CA ARG A 251 -18.44 12.65 6.86
C ARG A 251 -18.72 11.52 5.88
N ILE A 252 -17.68 10.90 5.32
CA ILE A 252 -17.85 9.73 4.44
C ILE A 252 -18.48 8.56 5.21
N LEU A 253 -18.01 8.27 6.42
CA LEU A 253 -18.57 7.20 7.27
C LEU A 253 -20.04 7.44 7.65
N GLU A 254 -20.48 8.69 7.69
CA GLU A 254 -21.88 9.02 7.95
C GLU A 254 -22.78 8.76 6.74
N VAL A 255 -22.28 8.98 5.52
CA VAL A 255 -23.10 8.92 4.29
C VAL A 255 -22.99 7.55 3.60
N GLU A 256 -21.79 6.94 3.61
CA GLU A 256 -21.58 5.63 2.96
C GLU A 256 -22.24 4.50 3.75
N ASN A 257 -22.81 3.57 3.01
CA ASN A 257 -23.30 2.32 3.59
C ASN A 257 -22.29 1.21 3.36
N PHE A 258 -21.67 0.71 4.42
CA PHE A 258 -20.62 -0.31 4.35
C PHE A 258 -20.85 -1.46 5.32
N ASP A 259 -20.50 -2.68 4.90
CA ASP A 259 -20.53 -3.87 5.76
C ASP A 259 -19.30 -3.92 6.66
N GLY A 260 -18.13 -3.72 6.05
CA GLY A 260 -16.85 -3.63 6.73
C GLY A 260 -15.89 -2.77 5.92
N MET A 261 -15.00 -2.06 6.62
CA MET A 261 -14.09 -1.09 6.00
C MET A 261 -12.66 -1.30 6.48
N ILE A 262 -11.69 -1.19 5.55
CA ILE A 262 -10.28 -1.01 5.91
C ILE A 262 -9.84 0.40 5.58
N VAL A 263 -9.22 1.06 6.55
CA VAL A 263 -8.61 2.39 6.40
C VAL A 263 -7.09 2.25 6.44
N PHE A 264 -6.41 2.65 5.37
CA PHE A 264 -4.96 2.58 5.26
C PHE A 264 -4.28 3.87 5.69
N GLY A 265 -3.47 3.79 6.75
CA GLY A 265 -2.58 4.86 7.23
C GLY A 265 -1.12 4.53 6.93
N ARG A 266 -0.29 5.57 6.71
CA ARG A 266 1.12 5.43 6.32
C ARG A 266 2.00 4.92 7.46
N THR A 267 1.72 5.27 8.70
CA THR A 267 2.54 4.92 9.86
C THR A 267 1.72 4.29 10.98
N LYS A 268 2.38 3.56 11.87
CA LYS A 268 1.76 2.95 13.06
C LYS A 268 1.01 3.97 13.92
N SER A 269 1.65 5.10 14.22
CA SER A 269 1.05 6.17 15.04
C SER A 269 -0.19 6.79 14.38
N VAL A 270 -0.18 6.97 13.05
CA VAL A 270 -1.35 7.46 12.33
C VAL A 270 -2.51 6.45 12.39
N THR A 271 -2.22 5.15 12.30
CA THR A 271 -3.29 4.14 12.40
C THR A 271 -3.93 4.10 13.79
N GLU A 272 -3.15 4.25 14.83
CA GLU A 272 -3.64 4.33 16.22
C GLU A 272 -4.48 5.59 16.45
N GLU A 273 -3.98 6.75 16.00
CA GLU A 273 -4.68 8.03 16.10
C GLU A 273 -6.03 8.01 15.39
N ILE A 274 -6.09 7.47 14.16
CA ILE A 274 -7.35 7.35 13.41
C ILE A 274 -8.33 6.44 14.17
N ALA A 275 -7.89 5.26 14.60
CA ALA A 275 -8.75 4.31 15.30
C ALA A 275 -9.27 4.87 16.64
N GLU A 276 -8.44 5.60 17.39
CA GLU A 276 -8.84 6.27 18.63
C GLU A 276 -9.89 7.34 18.37
N LYS A 277 -9.65 8.21 17.38
CA LYS A 277 -10.60 9.27 17.00
C LYS A 277 -11.93 8.72 16.49
N LEU A 278 -11.91 7.58 15.79
CA LEU A 278 -13.14 6.91 15.34
C LEU A 278 -13.92 6.32 16.52
N ARG A 279 -13.24 5.65 17.47
CA ARG A 279 -13.88 5.14 18.69
C ARG A 279 -14.49 6.26 19.53
N ALA A 280 -13.77 7.39 19.68
CA ALA A 280 -14.30 8.55 20.40
C ALA A 280 -15.57 9.14 19.75
N ARG A 281 -15.83 8.83 18.47
CA ARG A 281 -17.04 9.19 17.73
C ARG A 281 -18.11 8.09 17.70
N GLY A 282 -17.90 7.00 18.45
CA GLY A 282 -18.85 5.89 18.55
C GLY A 282 -18.74 4.81 17.49
N TYR A 283 -17.73 4.87 16.60
CA TYR A 283 -17.50 3.80 15.61
C TYR A 283 -16.80 2.58 16.22
N SER A 284 -17.21 1.39 15.80
CA SER A 284 -16.52 0.13 16.13
C SER A 284 -15.23 0.02 15.28
N ALA A 285 -14.14 0.61 15.79
CA ALA A 285 -12.87 0.73 15.08
C ALA A 285 -11.68 0.19 15.89
N ALA A 286 -10.74 -0.49 15.21
CA ALA A 286 -9.49 -0.95 15.82
C ALA A 286 -8.30 -0.74 14.87
N ALA A 287 -7.11 -0.47 15.44
CA ALA A 287 -5.87 -0.41 14.69
C ALA A 287 -5.19 -1.78 14.62
N ILE A 288 -4.54 -2.07 13.48
CA ILE A 288 -3.57 -3.15 13.35
C ILE A 288 -2.26 -2.59 12.76
N ASN A 289 -1.16 -2.84 13.47
CA ASN A 289 0.19 -2.49 13.01
C ASN A 289 1.21 -3.55 13.48
N GLY A 290 2.49 -3.36 13.13
CA GLY A 290 3.53 -4.34 13.42
C GLY A 290 3.87 -4.54 14.90
N ASP A 291 3.43 -3.65 15.81
CA ASP A 291 3.77 -3.72 17.24
C ASP A 291 2.71 -4.50 18.04
N ILE A 292 1.55 -4.79 17.42
CA ILE A 292 0.47 -5.51 18.08
C ILE A 292 0.82 -6.99 18.18
N ALA A 293 0.66 -7.56 19.40
CA ALA A 293 0.87 -8.99 19.63
C ALA A 293 -0.02 -9.84 18.71
N GLN A 294 0.51 -10.95 18.20
CA GLN A 294 -0.17 -11.80 17.22
C GLN A 294 -1.56 -12.27 17.68
N ALA A 295 -1.67 -12.72 18.93
CA ALA A 295 -2.96 -13.14 19.47
C ALA A 295 -4.02 -12.01 19.48
N GLN A 296 -3.59 -10.78 19.72
CA GLN A 296 -4.49 -9.63 19.66
C GLN A 296 -4.88 -9.29 18.20
N ARG A 297 -3.93 -9.40 17.27
CA ARG A 297 -4.17 -9.20 15.85
C ARG A 297 -5.20 -10.21 15.32
N GLU A 298 -5.03 -11.49 15.61
CA GLU A 298 -5.98 -12.56 15.24
C GLU A 298 -7.38 -12.32 15.82
N ARG A 299 -7.46 -11.89 17.08
CA ARG A 299 -8.76 -11.51 17.69
C ARG A 299 -9.42 -10.36 16.95
N THR A 300 -8.67 -9.31 16.60
CA THR A 300 -9.18 -8.15 15.88
C THR A 300 -9.69 -8.53 14.48
N VAL A 301 -8.94 -9.37 13.76
CA VAL A 301 -9.36 -9.89 12.45
C VAL A 301 -10.63 -10.74 12.57
N ASN A 302 -10.71 -11.60 13.57
CA ASN A 302 -11.91 -12.40 13.82
C ASN A 302 -13.12 -11.56 14.22
N GLN A 303 -12.92 -10.47 14.96
CA GLN A 303 -13.98 -9.49 15.24
C GLN A 303 -14.48 -8.81 13.96
N LEU A 304 -13.57 -8.44 13.05
CA LEU A 304 -13.94 -7.89 11.74
C LEU A 304 -14.71 -8.93 10.90
N LYS A 305 -14.25 -10.18 10.85
CA LYS A 305 -14.96 -11.28 10.15
C LYS A 305 -16.36 -11.51 10.68
N SER A 306 -16.54 -11.46 12.00
CA SER A 306 -17.83 -11.73 12.66
C SER A 306 -18.77 -10.53 12.76
N GLY A 307 -18.40 -9.35 12.26
CA GLY A 307 -19.22 -8.13 12.35
C GLY A 307 -19.25 -7.47 13.73
N LYS A 308 -18.37 -7.86 14.65
CA LYS A 308 -18.19 -7.18 15.94
C LYS A 308 -17.31 -5.95 15.85
N LEU A 309 -16.55 -5.84 14.78
CA LEU A 309 -15.73 -4.70 14.40
C LEU A 309 -16.12 -4.30 12.97
N ASP A 310 -16.35 -3.01 12.73
CA ASP A 310 -16.76 -2.53 11.42
C ASP A 310 -15.61 -1.88 10.65
N ILE A 311 -14.69 -1.22 11.36
CA ILE A 311 -13.60 -0.47 10.75
C ILE A 311 -12.26 -0.97 11.26
N LEU A 312 -11.41 -1.43 10.33
CA LEU A 312 -10.03 -1.80 10.61
C LEU A 312 -9.10 -0.70 10.08
N VAL A 313 -8.28 -0.12 10.94
CA VAL A 313 -7.25 0.85 10.53
C VAL A 313 -5.89 0.16 10.49
N ALA A 314 -5.23 0.13 9.33
CA ALA A 314 -4.05 -0.70 9.16
C ALA A 314 -2.93 0.00 8.38
N THR A 315 -1.69 -0.43 8.61
CA THR A 315 -0.56 -0.17 7.69
C THR A 315 -0.54 -1.23 6.58
N ASP A 316 0.17 -0.96 5.48
CA ASP A 316 0.30 -1.91 4.36
C ASP A 316 0.77 -3.29 4.84
N VAL A 317 1.85 -3.33 5.61
CA VAL A 317 2.41 -4.58 6.14
C VAL A 317 1.40 -5.34 7.00
N ALA A 318 0.65 -4.62 7.82
CA ALA A 318 -0.32 -5.23 8.72
C ALA A 318 -1.61 -5.69 8.01
N ALA A 319 -1.99 -5.09 6.90
CA ALA A 319 -3.16 -5.49 6.12
C ALA A 319 -2.85 -6.57 5.06
N ARG A 320 -1.57 -6.85 4.80
CA ARG A 320 -1.19 -7.93 3.87
C ARG A 320 -1.68 -9.29 4.35
N GLY A 321 -2.14 -10.10 3.42
CA GLY A 321 -2.68 -11.42 3.72
C GLY A 321 -4.05 -11.41 4.41
N LEU A 322 -4.64 -10.26 4.74
CA LEU A 322 -6.00 -10.25 5.28
C LEU A 322 -7.00 -10.68 4.21
N ASP A 323 -7.74 -11.72 4.54
CA ASP A 323 -8.86 -12.23 3.74
C ASP A 323 -10.14 -12.19 4.57
N VAL A 324 -10.95 -11.15 4.31
CA VAL A 324 -12.21 -10.90 5.00
C VAL A 324 -13.25 -10.51 3.97
N GLU A 325 -14.15 -11.42 3.65
CA GLU A 325 -15.13 -11.28 2.57
C GLU A 325 -16.10 -10.13 2.76
N ARG A 326 -16.40 -9.76 4.02
CA ARG A 326 -17.35 -8.68 4.32
C ARG A 326 -16.81 -7.27 4.06
N ILE A 327 -15.53 -7.12 3.68
CA ILE A 327 -14.98 -5.80 3.41
C ILE A 327 -15.57 -5.27 2.11
N SER A 328 -16.48 -4.32 2.24
CA SER A 328 -17.11 -3.61 1.13
C SER A 328 -16.33 -2.36 0.72
N HIS A 329 -15.63 -1.72 1.68
CA HIS A 329 -14.93 -0.45 1.45
C HIS A 329 -13.46 -0.48 1.83
N VAL A 330 -12.64 0.16 1.02
CA VAL A 330 -11.22 0.46 1.29
C VAL A 330 -11.01 1.96 1.24
N VAL A 331 -10.50 2.55 2.31
CA VAL A 331 -10.13 3.97 2.33
C VAL A 331 -8.61 4.10 2.41
N ASN A 332 -7.99 4.69 1.41
CA ASN A 332 -6.62 5.15 1.47
C ASN A 332 -6.58 6.52 2.15
N PHE A 333 -6.54 6.56 3.48
CA PHE A 333 -6.37 7.81 4.23
C PHE A 333 -5.07 8.52 3.83
N ASP A 334 -4.04 7.72 3.57
CA ASP A 334 -2.82 8.15 2.90
C ASP A 334 -2.67 7.37 1.59
N ILE A 335 -2.76 8.09 0.47
CA ILE A 335 -2.55 7.49 -0.84
C ILE A 335 -1.12 6.91 -0.93
N PRO A 336 -0.94 5.66 -1.39
CA PRO A 336 0.39 5.06 -1.52
C PRO A 336 1.18 5.74 -2.64
N THR A 337 2.50 5.76 -2.49
CA THR A 337 3.40 6.37 -3.48
C THR A 337 3.70 5.46 -4.66
N ASP A 338 3.52 4.16 -4.49
CA ASP A 338 3.67 3.16 -5.54
C ASP A 338 2.31 2.56 -5.95
N THR A 339 2.16 2.30 -7.23
CA THR A 339 0.91 1.85 -7.82
C THR A 339 0.57 0.40 -7.50
N GLU A 340 1.56 -0.41 -7.18
CA GLU A 340 1.35 -1.80 -6.81
C GLU A 340 0.73 -1.91 -5.41
N SER A 341 1.26 -1.16 -4.42
CA SER A 341 0.63 -1.05 -3.10
C SER A 341 -0.81 -0.56 -3.20
N TYR A 342 -1.10 0.36 -4.13
CA TYR A 342 -2.48 0.78 -4.38
C TYR A 342 -3.38 -0.39 -4.79
N VAL A 343 -2.95 -1.18 -5.76
CA VAL A 343 -3.70 -2.35 -6.24
C VAL A 343 -3.89 -3.38 -5.12
N HIS A 344 -2.85 -3.66 -4.34
CA HIS A 344 -2.91 -4.57 -3.20
C HIS A 344 -3.85 -4.11 -2.08
N ARG A 345 -3.94 -2.80 -1.85
CA ARG A 345 -4.89 -2.22 -0.88
C ARG A 345 -6.32 -2.37 -1.33
N ILE A 346 -6.63 -1.91 -2.54
CA ILE A 346 -8.00 -1.98 -3.06
C ILE A 346 -8.47 -3.40 -3.28
N GLY A 347 -7.56 -4.35 -3.57
CA GLY A 347 -7.85 -5.78 -3.65
C GLY A 347 -8.22 -6.43 -2.30
N ARG A 348 -8.36 -5.66 -1.21
CA ARG A 348 -8.98 -6.15 0.04
C ARG A 348 -10.49 -6.15 -0.05
N THR A 349 -11.08 -5.40 -0.98
CA THR A 349 -12.52 -5.44 -1.32
C THR A 349 -12.74 -6.04 -2.71
N GLY A 350 -13.99 -6.18 -3.15
CA GLY A 350 -14.34 -6.73 -4.47
C GLY A 350 -13.98 -8.20 -4.64
N ARG A 351 -13.92 -8.98 -3.54
CA ARG A 351 -13.56 -10.39 -3.55
C ARG A 351 -14.77 -11.30 -3.83
N ALA A 352 -14.50 -12.51 -4.28
CA ALA A 352 -15.53 -13.52 -4.56
C ALA A 352 -16.67 -13.03 -5.48
N GLY A 353 -16.37 -12.16 -6.46
CA GLY A 353 -17.35 -11.63 -7.41
C GLY A 353 -18.25 -10.52 -6.84
N ARG A 354 -18.04 -10.07 -5.62
CA ARG A 354 -18.76 -8.93 -5.01
C ARG A 354 -18.27 -7.59 -5.57
N SER A 355 -19.13 -6.58 -5.53
CA SER A 355 -18.73 -5.19 -5.76
C SER A 355 -17.96 -4.65 -4.55
N GLY A 356 -17.07 -3.69 -4.78
CA GLY A 356 -16.33 -3.01 -3.74
C GLY A 356 -16.12 -1.54 -4.06
N ASP A 357 -15.87 -0.74 -3.03
CA ASP A 357 -15.57 0.69 -3.14
C ASP A 357 -14.18 1.01 -2.59
N ALA A 358 -13.43 1.81 -3.35
CA ALA A 358 -12.11 2.28 -2.95
C ALA A 358 -12.08 3.81 -3.00
N ILE A 359 -11.86 4.46 -1.85
CA ILE A 359 -11.83 5.91 -1.72
C ILE A 359 -10.40 6.34 -1.33
N SER A 360 -9.81 7.28 -2.05
CA SER A 360 -8.44 7.75 -1.78
C SER A 360 -8.41 9.23 -1.44
N PHE A 361 -7.81 9.57 -0.29
CA PHE A 361 -7.58 10.96 0.10
C PHE A 361 -6.27 11.46 -0.50
N VAL A 362 -6.39 12.48 -1.31
CA VAL A 362 -5.30 13.04 -2.12
C VAL A 362 -5.07 14.48 -1.71
N THR A 363 -3.88 14.80 -1.22
CA THR A 363 -3.55 16.21 -1.00
C THR A 363 -3.25 16.91 -2.34
N PRO A 364 -3.39 18.26 -2.42
CA PRO A 364 -3.07 18.99 -3.66
C PRO A 364 -1.66 18.73 -4.21
N ARG A 365 -0.71 18.33 -3.34
CA ARG A 365 0.67 18.00 -3.72
C ARG A 365 0.82 16.59 -4.29
N GLU A 366 -0.10 15.70 -3.96
CA GLU A 366 -0.12 14.27 -4.34
C GLU A 366 -0.97 14.01 -5.59
N ARG A 367 -1.57 15.04 -6.20
CA ARG A 367 -2.45 14.92 -7.37
C ARG A 367 -1.84 14.14 -8.55
N TRP A 368 -0.53 14.18 -8.68
CA TRP A 368 0.19 13.43 -9.71
C TRP A 368 0.11 11.90 -9.52
N LEU A 369 -0.12 11.42 -8.28
CA LEU A 369 -0.29 9.99 -7.98
C LEU A 369 -1.57 9.44 -8.62
N VAL A 370 -2.65 10.23 -8.70
CA VAL A 370 -3.90 9.82 -9.35
C VAL A 370 -3.62 9.43 -10.81
N ALA A 371 -2.98 10.30 -11.58
CA ALA A 371 -2.63 10.00 -12.96
C ALA A 371 -1.68 8.79 -13.11
N ALA A 372 -0.77 8.59 -12.16
CA ALA A 372 0.12 7.43 -12.15
C ALA A 372 -0.65 6.13 -11.89
N ILE A 373 -1.61 6.15 -10.96
CA ILE A 373 -2.49 5.02 -10.63
C ILE A 373 -3.40 4.69 -11.82
N GLU A 374 -4.08 5.67 -12.42
CA GLU A 374 -4.93 5.47 -13.59
C GLU A 374 -4.17 4.83 -14.77
N LYS A 375 -2.94 5.31 -15.01
CA LYS A 375 -2.07 4.73 -16.03
C LYS A 375 -1.70 3.27 -15.73
N ALA A 376 -1.42 2.94 -14.47
CA ALA A 376 -1.02 1.59 -14.07
C ALA A 376 -2.21 0.62 -14.04
N THR A 377 -3.34 1.06 -13.52
CA THR A 377 -4.56 0.26 -13.39
C THR A 377 -5.36 0.18 -14.69
N ARG A 378 -5.12 1.11 -15.62
CA ARG A 378 -5.91 1.32 -16.86
C ARG A 378 -7.40 1.55 -16.58
N GLN A 379 -7.71 2.11 -15.43
CA GLN A 379 -9.06 2.48 -15.01
C GLN A 379 -9.06 3.91 -14.51
N PRO A 380 -10.08 4.71 -14.85
CA PRO A 380 -10.21 6.07 -14.33
C PRO A 380 -10.58 6.03 -12.84
N LEU A 381 -10.07 7.00 -12.09
CA LEU A 381 -10.52 7.29 -10.74
C LEU A 381 -11.51 8.45 -10.81
N THR A 382 -12.69 8.28 -10.23
CA THR A 382 -13.72 9.32 -10.21
C THR A 382 -13.46 10.31 -9.06
N GLU A 383 -13.37 11.61 -9.40
CA GLU A 383 -13.28 12.65 -8.35
C GLU A 383 -14.63 12.77 -7.64
N MET A 384 -14.63 12.67 -6.32
CA MET A 384 -15.82 12.86 -5.49
C MET A 384 -15.73 14.16 -4.71
N ALA A 385 -16.87 14.78 -4.47
CA ALA A 385 -16.96 15.90 -3.55
C ALA A 385 -16.97 15.39 -2.09
N LEU A 386 -16.48 16.21 -1.16
CA LEU A 386 -16.67 15.96 0.26
C LEU A 386 -18.17 16.04 0.57
N PRO A 387 -18.77 15.04 1.24
CA PRO A 387 -20.15 15.16 1.69
C PRO A 387 -20.39 16.44 2.49
N SER A 388 -21.40 17.19 2.10
CA SER A 388 -21.76 18.44 2.77
C SER A 388 -22.35 18.15 4.16
N VAL A 389 -22.36 19.17 5.01
CA VAL A 389 -23.03 19.08 6.32
C VAL A 389 -24.52 18.77 6.16
N ASP A 390 -25.15 19.32 5.13
CA ASP A 390 -26.56 19.07 4.84
C ASP A 390 -26.82 17.61 4.46
N GLU A 391 -25.99 17.01 3.60
CA GLU A 391 -26.09 15.58 3.25
C GLU A 391 -25.92 14.68 4.48
N VAL A 392 -24.95 14.99 5.34
CA VAL A 392 -24.75 14.27 6.61
C VAL A 392 -25.96 14.42 7.51
N ASN A 393 -26.51 15.62 7.63
CA ASN A 393 -27.69 15.88 8.46
C ASN A 393 -28.93 15.16 7.94
N VAL A 394 -29.14 15.13 6.61
CA VAL A 394 -30.22 14.35 6.00
C VAL A 394 -30.10 12.87 6.35
N THR A 395 -28.93 12.28 6.17
CA THR A 395 -28.70 10.86 6.50
C THR A 395 -28.90 10.56 8.00
N ARG A 396 -28.52 11.48 8.88
CA ARG A 396 -28.76 11.34 10.33
C ARG A 396 -30.23 11.39 10.68
N LEU A 397 -30.98 12.28 10.05
CA LEU A 397 -32.43 12.36 10.23
C LEU A 397 -33.13 11.10 9.73
N GLU A 398 -32.76 10.61 8.54
CA GLU A 398 -33.30 9.35 8.00
C GLU A 398 -33.07 8.17 8.95
N ARG A 399 -31.82 8.02 9.46
CA ARG A 399 -31.50 6.98 10.44
C ARG A 399 -32.25 7.14 11.76
N PHE A 400 -32.51 8.38 12.19
CA PHE A 400 -33.31 8.66 13.39
C PHE A 400 -34.76 8.27 13.17
N ASP A 401 -35.35 8.60 12.01
CA ASP A 401 -36.70 8.24 11.62
C ASP A 401 -36.87 6.71 11.50
N ASP A 402 -35.88 6.01 10.90
CA ASP A 402 -35.88 4.55 10.81
C ASP A 402 -35.87 3.90 12.20
N ARG A 403 -35.09 4.43 13.15
CA ARG A 403 -35.06 3.93 14.54
C ARG A 403 -36.42 4.12 15.24
N ILE A 404 -37.07 5.25 15.03
CA ILE A 404 -38.41 5.49 15.55
C ILE A 404 -39.40 4.49 14.93
N THR A 405 -39.37 4.33 13.60
CA THR A 405 -40.23 3.42 12.86
C THR A 405 -40.04 1.97 13.32
N ALA A 406 -38.82 1.53 13.49
CA ALA A 406 -38.51 0.20 14.00
C ALA A 406 -39.06 0.01 15.43
N ALA A 407 -38.88 1.00 16.31
CA ALA A 407 -39.38 0.94 17.67
C ALA A 407 -40.93 0.90 17.70
N LEU A 408 -41.61 1.65 16.83
CA LEU A 408 -43.08 1.61 16.71
C LEU A 408 -43.57 0.23 16.24
N GLY A 409 -42.77 -0.53 15.50
CA GLY A 409 -43.08 -1.91 15.12
C GLY A 409 -43.10 -2.91 16.30
N GLU A 410 -42.50 -2.58 17.45
CA GLU A 410 -42.49 -3.41 18.67
C GLU A 410 -43.78 -3.17 19.50
N ALA A 411 -44.95 -3.55 18.99
CA ALA A 411 -46.24 -3.20 19.54
C ALA A 411 -46.41 -3.48 21.04
N GLU A 412 -46.02 -4.66 21.51
CA GLU A 412 -46.12 -5.05 22.94
C GLU A 412 -45.26 -4.18 23.86
N ARG A 413 -44.10 -3.79 23.38
CA ARG A 413 -43.17 -2.94 24.13
C ARG A 413 -43.65 -1.51 24.18
N ILE A 414 -44.15 -1.00 23.07
CA ILE A 414 -44.74 0.34 22.98
C ILE A 414 -45.95 0.46 23.89
N GLU A 415 -46.85 -0.54 23.94
CA GLU A 415 -48.01 -0.51 24.80
C GLU A 415 -47.66 -0.32 26.28
N ARG A 416 -46.62 -1.06 26.77
CA ARG A 416 -46.16 -0.91 28.14
C ARG A 416 -45.56 0.47 28.43
N PHE A 417 -44.82 1.05 27.49
CA PHE A 417 -44.27 2.39 27.67
C PHE A 417 -45.30 3.50 27.50
N ARG A 418 -46.38 3.27 26.76
CA ARG A 418 -47.48 4.22 26.60
C ARG A 418 -48.11 4.57 27.95
N ASP A 419 -48.34 3.58 28.80
CA ASP A 419 -48.94 3.80 30.14
C ASP A 419 -47.98 4.60 31.04
N ILE A 420 -46.67 4.33 30.96
CA ILE A 420 -45.63 5.06 31.72
C ILE A 420 -45.58 6.52 31.28
N VAL A 421 -45.58 6.77 29.97
CA VAL A 421 -45.57 8.13 29.41
C VAL A 421 -46.84 8.88 29.77
N ALA A 422 -48.01 8.23 29.64
CA ALA A 422 -49.31 8.82 30.01
C ALA A 422 -49.37 9.15 31.51
N HIS A 423 -48.77 8.32 32.37
CA HIS A 423 -48.65 8.64 33.79
C HIS A 423 -47.82 9.92 34.01
N TYR A 424 -46.64 10.02 33.36
CA TYR A 424 -45.77 11.20 33.47
C TYR A 424 -46.46 12.48 33.01
N VAL A 425 -47.11 12.45 31.83
CA VAL A 425 -47.89 13.56 31.26
C VAL A 425 -48.91 14.08 32.25
N ARG A 426 -49.74 13.17 32.83
CA ARG A 426 -50.78 13.56 33.79
C ARG A 426 -50.24 14.11 35.12
N HIS A 427 -49.12 13.58 35.58
CA HIS A 427 -48.57 13.97 36.88
C HIS A 427 -47.81 15.27 36.85
N HIS A 428 -47.20 15.61 35.70
CA HIS A 428 -46.36 16.79 35.54
C HIS A 428 -46.98 17.89 34.69
N ASP A 429 -48.20 17.67 34.15
CA ASP A 429 -48.91 18.60 33.28
C ASP A 429 -48.08 19.10 32.09
N VAL A 430 -47.38 18.18 31.42
CA VAL A 430 -46.50 18.47 30.28
C VAL A 430 -47.10 17.89 29.02
N PRO A 431 -47.06 18.59 27.86
CA PRO A 431 -47.52 18.06 26.58
C PRO A 431 -46.81 16.80 26.14
N GLU A 432 -47.52 15.85 25.54
CA GLU A 432 -46.93 14.56 25.05
C GLU A 432 -45.80 14.78 24.05
N VAL A 433 -45.90 15.82 23.21
CA VAL A 433 -44.84 16.19 22.24
C VAL A 433 -43.54 16.60 22.93
N ASP A 434 -43.64 17.35 24.05
CA ASP A 434 -42.46 17.78 24.82
C ASP A 434 -41.82 16.60 25.53
N VAL A 435 -42.62 15.65 26.04
CA VAL A 435 -42.11 14.39 26.59
C VAL A 435 -41.43 13.56 25.52
N ALA A 436 -41.99 13.47 24.31
CA ALA A 436 -41.34 12.77 23.19
C ALA A 436 -40.01 13.44 22.80
N ALA A 437 -39.96 14.78 22.73
CA ALA A 437 -38.74 15.53 22.48
C ALA A 437 -37.70 15.32 23.57
N ALA A 438 -38.09 15.32 24.85
CA ALA A 438 -37.18 15.04 25.97
C ALA A 438 -36.64 13.61 25.92
N LEU A 439 -37.45 12.61 25.58
CA LEU A 439 -37.04 11.22 25.40
C LEU A 439 -36.06 11.09 24.23
N ALA A 440 -36.26 11.84 23.13
CA ALA A 440 -35.34 11.89 22.00
C ALA A 440 -33.96 12.46 22.42
N VAL A 441 -33.95 13.54 23.22
CA VAL A 441 -32.72 14.12 23.79
C VAL A 441 -31.99 13.11 24.69
N VAL A 442 -32.74 12.42 25.57
CA VAL A 442 -32.17 11.39 26.46
C VAL A 442 -31.59 10.22 25.63
N ALA A 443 -32.28 9.80 24.58
CA ALA A 443 -31.84 8.70 23.69
C ALA A 443 -30.63 9.11 22.84
N GLN A 444 -30.51 10.38 22.46
CA GLN A 444 -29.41 10.94 21.68
C GLN A 444 -28.14 11.13 22.53
N GLY A 445 -28.27 11.47 23.81
CA GLY A 445 -27.16 11.78 24.69
C GLY A 445 -26.56 13.17 24.43
N GLU A 446 -25.29 13.37 24.83
CA GLU A 446 -24.63 14.69 24.78
C GLU A 446 -24.18 15.12 23.37
N SER A 447 -24.08 14.17 22.42
CA SER A 447 -23.65 14.49 21.06
C SER A 447 -24.78 15.12 20.24
N PRO A 448 -24.57 16.27 19.56
CA PRO A 448 -25.62 16.88 18.75
C PRO A 448 -26.05 15.96 17.59
N LEU A 449 -27.36 15.82 17.40
CA LEU A 449 -27.91 15.02 16.28
C LEU A 449 -27.50 15.62 14.94
N LEU A 450 -27.58 16.93 14.81
CA LEU A 450 -27.25 17.67 13.58
C LEU A 450 -25.91 18.38 13.74
N LEU A 451 -25.14 18.40 12.66
CA LEU A 451 -23.91 19.20 12.58
C LEU A 451 -24.27 20.67 12.33
N GLU A 452 -23.49 21.56 12.89
CA GLU A 452 -23.55 22.98 12.55
C GLU A 452 -23.00 23.20 11.11
N PRO A 453 -23.57 24.15 10.35
CA PRO A 453 -23.05 24.48 9.02
C PRO A 453 -21.56 24.84 9.07
N ASP A 454 -20.82 24.37 8.06
CA ASP A 454 -19.43 24.80 7.91
C ASP A 454 -19.36 26.32 7.87
N PRO A 455 -18.43 26.97 8.61
CA PRO A 455 -18.25 28.41 8.46
C PRO A 455 -17.93 28.72 7.00
N GLU A 456 -18.70 29.62 6.39
CA GLU A 456 -18.44 30.03 5.01
C GLU A 456 -16.94 30.32 4.85
N PRO A 457 -16.30 29.75 3.82
CA PRO A 457 -14.88 30.04 3.58
C PRO A 457 -14.76 31.54 3.42
N ALA A 458 -14.08 32.20 4.37
CA ALA A 458 -13.85 33.64 4.33
C ALA A 458 -13.42 33.98 2.91
N ARG A 459 -14.32 34.63 2.15
CA ARG A 459 -14.11 35.06 0.79
C ARG A 459 -12.88 35.96 0.82
N ARG A 460 -11.69 35.37 0.54
CA ARG A 460 -10.49 36.17 0.37
C ARG A 460 -10.81 37.13 -0.76
N GLU A 461 -11.19 38.36 -0.40
CA GLU A 461 -11.33 39.44 -1.36
C GLU A 461 -10.04 39.47 -2.17
N ARG A 462 -10.18 39.11 -3.43
CA ARG A 462 -9.12 39.28 -4.39
C ARG A 462 -8.89 40.80 -4.45
N PRO A 463 -7.71 41.30 -4.09
CA PRO A 463 -7.48 42.74 -4.22
C PRO A 463 -7.81 43.13 -5.67
N GLU A 464 -8.74 44.11 -5.81
CA GLU A 464 -9.13 44.67 -7.08
C GLU A 464 -7.85 45.07 -7.82
N ARG A 465 -7.62 44.42 -8.95
CA ARG A 465 -6.62 44.85 -9.90
C ARG A 465 -7.12 46.18 -10.47
N THR A 466 -6.59 47.29 -9.98
CA THR A 466 -6.70 48.56 -10.62
C THR A 466 -6.13 48.44 -12.03
N ASP A 467 -7.03 48.64 -12.97
CA ASP A 467 -6.81 48.65 -14.39
C ASP A 467 -5.78 49.74 -14.74
N ARG A 468 -4.63 49.37 -15.25
CA ARG A 468 -3.70 50.26 -15.93
C ARG A 468 -3.07 49.53 -17.12
N GLY A 469 -3.65 49.84 -18.30
CA GLY A 469 -2.91 50.15 -19.53
C GLY A 469 -2.16 49.01 -20.22
N ASP A 470 -2.72 48.65 -21.33
CA ASP A 470 -2.09 48.05 -22.52
C ASP A 470 -0.57 48.16 -22.61
N LYS A 471 0.12 46.99 -22.72
CA LYS A 471 1.24 46.85 -23.65
C LYS A 471 1.39 45.40 -24.11
N LYS A 472 1.24 45.25 -25.39
CA LYS A 472 1.47 44.05 -26.21
C LYS A 472 2.91 43.55 -26.13
N ASN A 473 3.02 42.22 -26.24
CA ASN A 473 4.14 41.42 -26.76
C ASN A 473 5.47 41.41 -26.02
N ARG A 474 5.76 40.23 -25.43
CA ARG A 474 6.94 39.44 -25.85
C ARG A 474 6.92 38.06 -25.18
N PHE A 475 6.88 37.05 -26.03
CA PHE A 475 7.33 35.71 -25.70
C PHE A 475 8.82 35.78 -25.36
N GLU A 476 9.18 35.37 -24.14
CA GLU A 476 10.49 34.78 -23.86
C GLU A 476 10.42 34.04 -22.51
N SER A 477 10.86 32.80 -22.55
CA SER A 477 11.17 31.91 -21.44
C SER A 477 11.99 32.62 -20.38
N GLY A 478 11.54 32.60 -19.12
CA GLY A 478 12.34 33.20 -18.07
C GLY A 478 11.79 32.96 -16.69
N ASP A 479 12.51 32.10 -15.97
CA ASP A 479 12.86 32.21 -14.58
C ASP A 479 11.77 32.60 -13.55
N ARG A 480 11.39 31.64 -12.72
CA ARG A 480 10.54 31.84 -11.55
C ARG A 480 11.26 32.72 -10.55
N GLY A 481 10.83 34.00 -10.47
CA GLY A 481 11.32 35.01 -9.56
C GLY A 481 11.47 34.53 -8.12
N GLU A 482 12.65 34.82 -7.57
CA GLU A 482 13.04 34.65 -6.18
C GLU A 482 12.08 35.40 -5.23
N ARG A 483 11.53 34.65 -4.29
CA ARG A 483 10.87 35.28 -3.12
C ARG A 483 11.91 36.06 -2.34
N ALA A 484 11.61 37.34 -2.07
CA ALA A 484 12.44 38.21 -1.23
C ALA A 484 12.81 37.53 0.11
N PRO A 485 14.04 37.73 0.60
CA PRO A 485 14.49 37.12 1.86
C PRO A 485 13.59 37.57 3.02
N ARG A 486 13.09 36.58 3.77
CA ARG A 486 12.42 36.84 5.05
C ARG A 486 13.45 37.45 6.02
N ARG A 487 13.05 38.45 6.81
CA ARG A 487 13.88 38.96 7.88
C ARG A 487 14.15 37.84 8.90
N PRO A 488 15.40 37.70 9.39
CA PRO A 488 15.74 36.75 10.44
C PRO A 488 14.88 36.99 11.70
N ARG A 489 14.71 35.94 12.52
CA ARG A 489 14.06 36.06 13.83
C ARG A 489 14.90 36.98 14.72
N ASP A 490 14.24 37.67 15.66
CA ASP A 490 14.93 38.55 16.64
C ASP A 490 16.04 37.75 17.33
N GLY A 491 17.28 38.28 17.32
CA GLY A 491 18.46 37.64 17.87
C GLY A 491 19.18 36.64 16.98
N MET A 492 18.68 36.42 15.76
CA MET A 492 19.30 35.52 14.77
C MET A 492 19.91 36.29 13.61
N SER A 493 20.98 35.76 13.03
CA SER A 493 21.62 36.25 11.80
C SER A 493 21.70 35.15 10.75
N THR A 494 21.67 35.57 9.48
CA THR A 494 21.80 34.61 8.36
C THR A 494 23.29 34.40 8.07
N TYR A 495 23.69 33.14 8.10
CA TYR A 495 25.03 32.72 7.71
C TYR A 495 24.99 31.95 6.40
N ARG A 496 26.03 32.09 5.60
CA ARG A 496 26.22 31.42 4.34
C ARG A 496 27.28 30.32 4.47
N ILE A 497 26.98 29.14 3.92
CA ILE A 497 27.91 28.01 3.79
C ILE A 497 28.12 27.65 2.31
N ALA A 498 29.36 27.28 1.92
CA ALA A 498 29.77 27.06 0.54
C ALA A 498 29.33 25.71 -0.05
N VAL A 499 28.24 25.11 0.47
CA VAL A 499 27.65 23.87 0.02
C VAL A 499 26.17 24.01 -0.28
N GLY A 500 25.69 23.42 -1.38
CA GLY A 500 24.33 23.58 -1.88
C GLY A 500 23.80 22.33 -2.57
N LYS A 501 22.65 22.43 -3.27
CA LYS A 501 21.99 21.30 -3.95
C LYS A 501 22.88 20.54 -4.92
N ARG A 502 23.80 21.21 -5.63
CA ARG A 502 24.75 20.56 -6.53
C ARG A 502 25.70 19.62 -5.83
N HIS A 503 25.90 19.80 -4.53
CA HIS A 503 26.73 18.96 -3.67
C HIS A 503 25.92 17.88 -2.95
N ARG A 504 24.63 17.69 -3.31
CA ARG A 504 23.69 16.72 -2.72
C ARG A 504 23.55 16.87 -1.19
N VAL A 505 23.59 18.10 -0.69
CA VAL A 505 23.50 18.39 0.74
C VAL A 505 22.03 18.45 1.18
N GLU A 506 21.74 17.79 2.30
CA GLU A 506 20.45 17.80 2.97
C GLU A 506 20.48 18.64 4.27
N PRO A 507 19.31 19.20 4.71
CA PRO A 507 19.26 20.01 5.93
C PRO A 507 19.84 19.32 7.17
N ARG A 508 19.62 18.02 7.33
CA ARG A 508 20.12 17.22 8.47
C ARG A 508 21.64 17.15 8.52
N GLN A 509 22.31 17.13 7.36
CA GLN A 509 23.78 17.10 7.29
C GLN A 509 24.36 18.45 7.69
N ILE A 510 23.70 19.54 7.32
CA ILE A 510 24.10 20.89 7.74
C ILE A 510 23.96 21.05 9.25
N VAL A 511 22.79 20.67 9.81
CA VAL A 511 22.55 20.71 11.27
C VAL A 511 23.54 19.79 12.00
N GLY A 512 23.75 18.57 11.51
CA GLY A 512 24.68 17.61 12.13
C GLY A 512 26.11 18.14 12.18
N ALA A 513 26.63 18.69 11.08
CA ALA A 513 27.98 19.25 11.04
C ALA A 513 28.14 20.47 11.97
N LEU A 514 27.22 21.41 11.89
CA LEU A 514 27.26 22.63 12.73
C LEU A 514 27.04 22.35 14.21
N ALA A 515 26.22 21.37 14.58
CA ALA A 515 25.98 20.99 15.96
C ALA A 515 27.18 20.21 16.55
N ASN A 516 27.64 19.17 15.86
CA ASN A 516 28.68 18.28 16.38
C ASN A 516 30.06 18.94 16.41
N GLU A 517 30.43 19.65 15.34
CA GLU A 517 31.74 20.27 15.22
C GLU A 517 31.76 21.72 15.73
N GLY A 518 30.65 22.46 15.52
CA GLY A 518 30.52 23.84 15.98
C GLY A 518 30.07 24.00 17.43
N GLY A 519 29.55 22.93 18.06
CA GLY A 519 29.05 22.96 19.44
C GLY A 519 27.74 23.73 19.59
N LEU A 520 26.93 23.82 18.52
CA LEU A 520 25.64 24.50 18.53
C LEU A 520 24.53 23.54 19.00
N ARG A 521 23.56 24.05 19.73
CA ARG A 521 22.40 23.29 20.23
C ARG A 521 21.25 23.36 19.24
N ARG A 522 20.29 22.44 19.37
CA ARG A 522 19.12 22.36 18.49
C ARG A 522 18.34 23.69 18.40
N ASP A 523 18.27 24.42 19.49
CA ASP A 523 17.54 25.69 19.58
C ASP A 523 18.28 26.87 18.93
N ASP A 524 19.58 26.68 18.59
CA ASP A 524 20.40 27.67 17.89
C ASP A 524 20.17 27.69 16.37
N PHE A 525 19.32 26.79 15.84
CA PHE A 525 19.04 26.71 14.42
C PHE A 525 17.69 27.33 14.05
N GLY A 526 17.71 28.29 13.15
CA GLY A 526 16.52 28.83 12.50
C GLY A 526 16.25 28.22 11.13
N ALA A 527 15.80 29.04 10.17
CA ALA A 527 15.49 28.58 8.82
C ALA A 527 16.76 28.18 8.03
N ILE A 528 16.69 27.08 7.30
CA ILE A 528 17.73 26.60 6.40
C ILE A 528 17.23 26.67 4.95
N GLN A 529 17.94 27.39 4.09
CA GLN A 529 17.62 27.51 2.67
C GLN A 529 18.78 26.98 1.84
N ILE A 530 18.57 25.86 1.13
CA ILE A 530 19.59 25.25 0.27
C ILE A 530 19.42 25.78 -1.14
N ARG A 531 20.40 26.56 -1.62
CA ARG A 531 20.51 27.12 -2.97
C ARG A 531 21.28 26.16 -3.87
N PRO A 532 21.38 26.39 -5.18
CA PRO A 532 22.14 25.50 -6.07
C PRO A 532 23.60 25.29 -5.64
N ASP A 533 24.33 26.37 -5.32
CA ASP A 533 25.76 26.34 -5.07
C ASP A 533 26.15 26.58 -3.59
N PHE A 534 25.25 27.10 -2.77
CA PHE A 534 25.47 27.44 -1.36
C PHE A 534 24.19 27.25 -0.54
N SER A 535 24.30 27.30 0.77
CA SER A 535 23.13 27.30 1.65
C SER A 535 23.17 28.47 2.63
N LEU A 536 21.98 28.96 3.01
CA LEU A 536 21.80 29.97 4.02
C LEU A 536 21.20 29.33 5.25
N VAL A 537 21.79 29.60 6.41
CA VAL A 537 21.38 29.05 7.71
C VAL A 537 21.22 30.19 8.69
N GLU A 538 20.08 30.27 9.36
CA GLU A 538 19.88 31.21 10.48
C GLU A 538 20.48 30.60 11.75
N LEU A 539 21.43 31.34 12.36
CA LEU A 539 22.11 31.01 13.60
C LEU A 539 22.08 32.25 14.54
N PRO A 540 22.36 32.10 15.83
CA PRO A 540 22.47 33.24 16.76
C PRO A 540 23.40 34.33 16.22
N ALA A 541 23.00 35.57 16.37
CA ALA A 541 23.82 36.73 15.93
C ALA A 541 25.20 36.71 16.59
N ASP A 542 25.26 36.31 17.88
CA ASP A 542 26.48 36.10 18.65
C ASP A 542 26.74 34.61 18.80
N LEU A 543 27.59 34.06 17.95
CA LEU A 543 27.99 32.65 18.03
C LEU A 543 28.87 32.43 19.30
N PRO A 544 28.77 31.24 19.94
CA PRO A 544 29.66 30.90 21.06
C PRO A 544 31.14 31.07 20.70
N ARG A 545 31.97 31.51 21.63
CA ARG A 545 33.41 31.73 21.40
C ARG A 545 34.08 30.47 20.85
N GLY A 546 34.88 30.63 19.79
CA GLY A 546 35.61 29.54 19.12
C GLY A 546 34.77 28.69 18.15
N THR A 547 33.49 28.95 17.94
CA THR A 547 32.65 28.20 16.98
C THR A 547 33.15 28.33 15.53
N LEU A 548 33.54 29.54 15.11
CA LEU A 548 34.07 29.78 13.76
C LEU A 548 35.44 29.08 13.54
N GLU A 549 36.29 29.03 14.57
CA GLU A 549 37.57 28.34 14.52
C GLU A 549 37.37 26.82 14.41
N ARG A 550 36.47 26.25 15.20
CA ARG A 550 36.16 24.80 15.12
C ARG A 550 35.55 24.40 13.79
N LEU A 551 34.79 25.28 13.16
CA LEU A 551 34.14 25.02 11.88
C LEU A 551 35.00 25.35 10.66
N ALA A 552 36.26 25.86 10.86
CA ALA A 552 37.13 26.26 9.77
C ALA A 552 37.48 25.09 8.82
N ASP A 553 37.66 23.90 9.37
CA ASP A 553 38.03 22.67 8.62
C ASP A 553 36.84 21.71 8.39
N THR A 554 35.64 22.09 8.86
CA THR A 554 34.43 21.25 8.74
C THR A 554 34.04 21.03 7.29
N ARG A 555 33.76 19.78 6.94
CA ARG A 555 33.38 19.37 5.58
C ARG A 555 32.00 18.70 5.56
N ILE A 556 31.19 19.05 4.56
CA ILE A 556 29.96 18.33 4.23
C ILE A 556 30.09 17.80 2.80
N SER A 557 29.86 16.51 2.62
CA SER A 557 30.04 15.82 1.32
C SER A 557 31.44 16.07 0.72
N GLY A 558 32.49 16.08 1.56
CA GLY A 558 33.91 16.27 1.16
C GLY A 558 34.31 17.72 0.87
N ARG A 559 33.42 18.71 0.98
CA ARG A 559 33.69 20.13 0.74
C ARG A 559 33.68 20.94 2.03
N LEU A 560 34.61 21.88 2.15
CA LEU A 560 34.63 22.86 3.26
C LEU A 560 33.35 23.69 3.25
N ILE A 561 32.78 23.91 4.44
CA ILE A 561 31.52 24.65 4.59
C ILE A 561 31.71 26.17 4.51
N GLU A 562 32.91 26.68 4.86
CA GLU A 562 33.24 28.11 4.87
C GLU A 562 32.14 28.99 5.46
N LEU A 563 31.81 28.80 6.75
CA LEU A 563 30.75 29.53 7.41
C LEU A 563 31.07 31.04 7.47
N ARG A 564 30.20 31.89 6.90
CA ARG A 564 30.36 33.36 6.89
C ARG A 564 29.02 34.04 7.10
N LEU A 565 29.03 35.21 7.75
CA LEU A 565 27.83 36.05 7.87
C LEU A 565 27.39 36.53 6.48
N ASP A 566 26.11 36.35 6.15
CA ASP A 566 25.56 36.77 4.87
C ASP A 566 25.16 38.27 4.93
N THR A 567 25.97 39.13 4.35
CA THR A 567 25.74 40.59 4.31
C THR A 567 24.89 41.06 3.13
N GLY A 568 24.28 40.15 2.37
CA GLY A 568 23.29 40.47 1.34
C GLY A 568 23.80 41.16 0.08
N GLY A 569 25.12 41.18 -0.19
CA GLY A 569 25.72 41.78 -1.37
C GLY A 569 26.01 40.79 -2.51
N PRO A 570 25.98 41.23 -3.82
CA PRO A 570 26.32 40.35 -4.92
C PRO A 570 27.79 39.92 -4.90
N ALA A 571 28.03 38.59 -5.03
CA ALA A 571 29.36 38.02 -5.07
C ALA A 571 30.19 38.63 -6.23
N ARG A 572 31.16 39.49 -5.93
CA ARG A 572 32.22 39.87 -6.84
C ARG A 572 33.09 38.65 -7.13
N ARG A 573 33.10 38.23 -8.39
CA ARG A 573 34.15 37.35 -8.94
C ARG A 573 35.51 38.05 -8.75
N ARG A 574 36.39 37.46 -7.98
CA ARG A 574 37.82 37.79 -8.02
C ARG A 574 38.45 37.02 -9.19
N ASP A 575 38.69 37.73 -10.29
CA ASP A 575 39.77 37.44 -11.21
C ASP A 575 41.08 37.75 -10.52
N GLY A 576 42.06 36.88 -10.61
CA GLY A 576 43.43 37.12 -10.19
C GLY A 576 44.19 35.86 -10.04
N ASP A 577 44.83 35.36 -11.10
CA ASP A 577 46.28 35.33 -11.20
C ASP A 577 46.67 34.89 -12.62
N ARG A 578 47.17 35.88 -13.36
CA ARG A 578 47.98 35.69 -14.55
C ARG A 578 49.45 35.75 -14.15
N ALA A 579 50.17 34.71 -14.47
CA ALA A 579 51.60 34.74 -14.80
C ALA A 579 51.90 33.40 -15.53
N GLY A 580 52.35 33.31 -16.72
CA GLY A 580 53.15 34.04 -17.60
C GLY A 580 53.75 33.05 -18.61
N ARG A 581 53.90 33.47 -19.85
CA ARG A 581 54.83 32.95 -20.90
C ARG A 581 54.46 31.62 -21.57
N ASP A 582 54.58 31.42 -22.87
CA ASP A 582 55.27 32.07 -24.00
C ASP A 582 54.70 31.56 -25.31
N ASP A 583 54.82 32.40 -26.30
CA ASP A 583 54.67 32.27 -27.74
C ASP A 583 54.94 30.91 -28.40
N ARG A 584 54.11 30.53 -29.37
CA ARG A 584 54.55 30.34 -30.78
C ARG A 584 53.36 30.10 -31.73
N GLU A 585 53.39 30.90 -32.73
CA GLU A 585 52.67 30.84 -34.01
C GLU A 585 52.57 29.43 -34.63
N PHE A 586 51.51 29.12 -35.29
CA PHE A 586 51.54 28.74 -36.70
C PHE A 586 50.13 28.85 -37.36
N ARG A 587 50.18 29.44 -38.52
CA ARG A 587 49.14 29.71 -39.49
C ARG A 587 48.50 28.47 -40.12
N GLY A 588 47.30 28.68 -40.67
CA GLY A 588 46.86 28.14 -41.98
C GLY A 588 45.65 27.22 -41.86
N ASP A 589 44.62 27.56 -42.37
CA ASP A 589 43.96 27.83 -43.63
C ASP A 589 42.63 27.00 -43.78
N ARG A 590 41.54 27.74 -43.97
CA ARG A 590 40.39 27.50 -44.87
C ARG A 590 39.77 26.14 -45.10
N LYS A 591 38.47 26.07 -44.70
CA LYS A 591 37.20 25.70 -45.43
C LYS A 591 37.34 24.97 -46.80
N PRO A 592 36.29 24.31 -47.38
CA PRO A 592 34.86 24.28 -47.09
C PRO A 592 34.12 22.93 -47.37
N ARG A 593 32.82 22.90 -46.97
CA ARG A 593 31.63 22.24 -47.58
C ARG A 593 31.81 21.09 -48.56
N HIS A 594 31.04 20.00 -48.36
CA HIS A 594 30.08 19.54 -49.38
C HIS A 594 28.97 18.66 -48.80
N ARG A 595 27.79 18.86 -49.36
CA ARG A 595 26.55 18.10 -49.30
C ARG A 595 26.66 16.82 -50.15
N SER A 596 25.86 15.81 -49.84
CA SER A 596 24.88 15.10 -50.68
C SER A 596 24.75 13.69 -50.13
N SER A 597 23.57 13.23 -49.72
CA SER A 597 22.44 12.70 -50.50
C SER A 597 22.60 11.24 -50.92
N ARG A 598 21.56 10.48 -50.47
CA ARG A 598 20.94 9.32 -51.16
C ARG A 598 21.68 7.98 -51.11
N ASP A 599 21.03 6.98 -50.73
CA ASP A 599 20.00 6.06 -51.17
C ASP A 599 20.37 4.59 -50.86
N GLU A 600 19.35 3.86 -50.45
CA GLU A 600 19.03 2.48 -50.76
C GLU A 600 19.98 1.34 -50.35
N ARG A 601 19.60 0.55 -49.32
CA ARG A 601 18.92 -0.78 -49.49
C ARG A 601 18.43 -1.29 -48.17
#